data_44b78869594a7967fc1d2447d5ab6812
#
_entry.id   44b78869594a7967fc1d2447d5ab6812
#
_cell.length_a   1.000
_cell.length_b   1.000
_cell.length_c   1.000
_cell.angle_alpha   90.00
_cell.angle_beta   90.00
_cell.angle_gamma   90.00
#
_symmetry.space_group_name_H-M   'P 1'
#
loop_
_entity.id
_entity.type
_entity.pdbx_description
1 polymer ?
#
loop_
_entity_poly.entity_id
_entity_poly.type
_entity_poly.pdbx_seq_one_letter_code
_entity_poly.pdbx_strand_id
1 'polypeptide(L)'
;MRIAMKIGLSALLLGGIGSVASASDAPRFSRFSYDGHTQEQAKVGPNQYRNPILSGYYPDPSVTRVGDDYYLVLSSFAHFPGLPIFTSKDLVNWTQIGNAIDRPGQLDFTGMKTSQAVFAPDISYHDGTFYIVNTCVECKGNFVITARNPAGPWSDPIWLPFEGIDPSIFWEGDKAYIVNNRAPAEPPRYDGHRAIWIQEYDWRAGKMVGESTQLINGGVDLSKKPVWIEGPHIFRKDGYYYLTAAEGGTSVNHSQVVLRSKQLRGPYQPFADNPILTQRDLNPGRRDPVTSAGHATLVQTQNGDWYATFLAVRPYEGDYYNIGRETFLLPVTWKDGWPIILPKGKAIPFVASKPRLPAGRPGPVPTSGDFGYIDEFDGRTLAMQWMGVRTPRAPVYRVEGGDLVLGHGTPIGDLTGAPAFVGRRQQHHNATISTTMRFAPDADGDRAGLVAMQSDRNYLFFGVSRTAGKSMLSLYATDQGKDRLIASVPAPTGPVTLTIRAMGDRMTFAYATTNGERTLATDVDARFLSTKAAGGFVGTLVGPYAWYR
;
A
#
# COMPACT_ATOMS: atom_id res chain seq x y z
N MET A 1 11.85 12.98 90.65
CA MET A 1 11.64 14.42 90.78
C MET A 1 12.67 15.11 89.88
N ARG A 2 12.31 15.43 88.66
CA ARG A 2 12.97 16.46 87.84
C ARG A 2 12.05 16.70 86.61
N ILE A 3 11.55 17.92 86.57
CA ILE A 3 10.69 18.48 85.52
C ILE A 3 11.57 18.89 84.35
N ALA A 4 11.20 18.48 83.12
CA ALA A 4 11.81 18.99 81.90
C ALA A 4 10.73 19.67 81.03
N MET A 5 10.94 20.96 80.87
CA MET A 5 10.14 21.89 80.07
C MET A 5 10.35 21.68 78.58
N LYS A 6 9.27 21.48 77.83
CA LYS A 6 9.30 21.43 76.35
C LYS A 6 9.01 22.82 75.81
N ILE A 7 9.95 23.36 75.05
CA ILE A 7 9.80 24.57 74.25
C ILE A 7 9.34 24.10 72.83
N GLY A 8 8.15 24.57 72.47
CA GLY A 8 7.63 24.32 71.10
C GLY A 8 8.15 25.36 70.14
N LEU A 9 8.74 24.88 69.02
CA LEU A 9 9.13 25.70 67.90
C LEU A 9 8.11 25.43 66.76
N SER A 10 7.24 26.43 66.48
CA SER A 10 6.32 26.38 65.32
C SER A 10 7.07 26.81 64.07
N ALA A 11 7.27 25.89 63.16
CA ALA A 11 7.75 26.18 61.79
C ALA A 11 6.54 26.43 60.90
N LEU A 12 6.40 27.64 60.37
CA LEU A 12 5.49 27.95 59.25
C LEU A 12 6.05 27.33 58.00
N LEU A 13 5.38 26.28 57.46
CA LEU A 13 5.57 25.80 56.09
C LEU A 13 4.77 26.69 55.15
N LEU A 14 5.45 27.56 54.40
CA LEU A 14 4.92 28.17 53.19
C LEU A 14 4.84 27.08 52.10
N GLY A 15 3.65 26.53 51.88
CA GLY A 15 3.35 25.66 50.77
C GLY A 15 3.39 26.45 49.46
N GLY A 16 4.48 26.31 48.70
CA GLY A 16 4.50 26.72 47.31
C GLY A 16 3.54 25.83 46.52
N ILE A 17 2.45 26.40 46.04
CA ILE A 17 1.59 25.77 45.05
C ILE A 17 2.39 25.78 43.74
N GLY A 18 3.20 24.75 43.52
CA GLY A 18 3.72 24.44 42.20
C GLY A 18 2.53 24.06 41.33
N SER A 19 2.21 24.86 40.32
CA SER A 19 1.30 24.48 39.27
C SER A 19 1.88 23.23 38.60
N VAL A 20 1.32 22.08 38.89
CA VAL A 20 1.54 20.87 38.09
C VAL A 20 1.00 21.23 36.69
N ALA A 21 1.88 21.41 35.72
CA ALA A 21 1.49 21.51 34.32
C ALA A 21 0.67 20.25 34.03
N SER A 22 -0.60 20.43 33.68
CA SER A 22 -1.48 19.36 33.24
C SER A 22 -0.87 18.82 31.96
N ALA A 23 -0.47 17.55 31.95
CA ALA A 23 -0.10 16.91 30.68
C ALA A 23 -1.31 16.98 29.74
N SER A 24 -1.09 17.34 28.47
CA SER A 24 -2.17 17.42 27.50
C SER A 24 -2.91 16.08 27.43
N ASP A 25 -4.24 16.12 27.47
CA ASP A 25 -5.03 14.91 27.27
C ASP A 25 -4.77 14.39 25.85
N ALA A 26 -4.47 13.09 25.77
CA ALA A 26 -4.20 12.43 24.48
C ALA A 26 -5.35 12.66 23.49
N PRO A 27 -5.06 12.99 22.23
CA PRO A 27 -6.07 13.19 21.18
C PRO A 27 -6.98 11.98 21.02
N ARG A 28 -8.31 12.21 21.00
CA ARG A 28 -9.34 11.18 20.87
C ARG A 28 -10.17 11.41 19.64
N PHE A 29 -10.41 10.32 18.89
CA PHE A 29 -11.19 10.32 17.65
C PHE A 29 -12.32 9.29 17.82
N SER A 30 -13.58 9.75 17.84
CA SER A 30 -14.72 8.90 18.20
C SER A 30 -15.43 8.25 17.03
N ARG A 31 -15.12 8.63 15.82
CA ARG A 31 -15.73 8.07 14.60
C ARG A 31 -14.87 8.41 13.41
N PHE A 32 -14.74 7.48 12.49
CA PHE A 32 -14.16 7.73 11.18
C PHE A 32 -15.14 7.25 10.11
N SER A 33 -15.44 8.08 9.12
CA SER A 33 -16.28 7.70 8.00
C SER A 33 -15.58 8.00 6.68
N TYR A 34 -15.83 7.15 5.72
CA TYR A 34 -15.40 7.26 4.34
C TYR A 34 -16.57 6.98 3.43
N ASP A 35 -16.82 7.83 2.45
CA ASP A 35 -17.82 7.64 1.41
C ASP A 35 -17.18 8.00 0.07
N GLY A 36 -17.06 7.02 -0.84
CA GLY A 36 -16.31 7.13 -2.08
C GLY A 36 -17.12 6.73 -3.30
N HIS A 37 -16.90 7.49 -4.39
CA HIS A 37 -17.59 7.30 -5.66
C HIS A 37 -16.60 7.18 -6.80
N THR A 38 -16.89 6.22 -7.69
CA THR A 38 -16.11 6.03 -8.93
C THR A 38 -16.33 7.21 -9.87
N GLN A 39 -15.28 7.62 -10.57
CA GLN A 39 -15.34 8.70 -11.56
C GLN A 39 -16.05 8.21 -12.83
N GLU A 40 -15.74 6.99 -13.26
CA GLU A 40 -16.34 6.34 -14.41
C GLU A 40 -17.76 5.83 -14.13
N GLN A 41 -18.70 6.14 -15.01
CA GLN A 41 -20.11 5.77 -14.88
C GLN A 41 -20.46 4.46 -15.60
N ALA A 42 -19.65 3.42 -15.42
CA ALA A 42 -19.88 2.12 -16.05
C ALA A 42 -20.92 1.31 -15.28
N LYS A 43 -21.99 0.88 -15.93
CA LYS A 43 -23.01 -0.01 -15.33
C LYS A 43 -22.50 -1.45 -15.35
N VAL A 44 -22.62 -2.15 -14.22
CA VAL A 44 -22.21 -3.54 -14.06
C VAL A 44 -23.44 -4.44 -14.06
N GLY A 45 -23.50 -5.37 -15.00
CA GLY A 45 -24.56 -6.37 -15.08
C GLY A 45 -24.34 -7.55 -14.10
N PRO A 46 -25.32 -8.44 -13.92
CA PRO A 46 -25.26 -9.51 -12.93
C PRO A 46 -24.11 -10.50 -13.13
N ASN A 47 -23.70 -10.74 -14.40
CA ASN A 47 -22.59 -11.64 -14.74
C ASN A 47 -21.31 -10.88 -15.08
N GLN A 48 -21.17 -9.65 -14.59
CA GLN A 48 -20.02 -8.79 -14.83
C GLN A 48 -19.42 -8.35 -13.49
N TYR A 49 -18.17 -7.94 -13.55
CA TYR A 49 -17.47 -7.30 -12.44
C TYR A 49 -16.87 -5.97 -12.89
N ARG A 50 -16.53 -5.14 -11.91
CA ARG A 50 -15.86 -3.85 -12.12
C ARG A 50 -14.35 -3.99 -11.91
N ASN A 51 -13.57 -3.35 -12.77
CA ASN A 51 -12.17 -3.03 -12.56
C ASN A 51 -12.01 -1.58 -12.07
N PRO A 52 -11.01 -1.30 -11.20
CA PRO A 52 -10.10 -2.27 -10.54
C PRO A 52 -10.86 -3.17 -9.56
N ILE A 53 -10.37 -4.39 -9.34
CA ILE A 53 -10.92 -5.30 -8.32
C ILE A 53 -10.50 -4.90 -6.90
N LEU A 54 -9.37 -4.19 -6.76
CA LEU A 54 -8.93 -3.53 -5.54
C LEU A 54 -8.61 -2.08 -5.89
N SER A 55 -9.53 -1.17 -5.54
CA SER A 55 -9.37 0.28 -5.74
C SER A 55 -8.43 0.88 -4.72
N GLY A 56 -7.63 1.86 -5.15
CA GLY A 56 -6.65 2.55 -4.31
C GLY A 56 -5.30 1.84 -4.30
N TYR A 57 -4.46 2.23 -3.38
CA TYR A 57 -3.08 1.79 -3.26
C TYR A 57 -2.99 0.29 -2.90
N TYR A 58 -3.05 -0.56 -3.93
CA TYR A 58 -2.89 -2.01 -3.89
C TYR A 58 -2.02 -2.47 -5.07
N PRO A 59 -0.71 -2.18 -5.08
CA PRO A 59 0.17 -2.45 -6.20
C PRO A 59 0.79 -3.85 -6.16
N ASP A 60 1.37 -4.24 -7.28
CA ASP A 60 2.23 -5.42 -7.43
C ASP A 60 1.54 -6.71 -6.97
N PRO A 61 0.37 -7.06 -7.53
CA PRO A 61 -0.41 -8.19 -7.07
C PRO A 61 0.25 -9.53 -7.44
N SER A 62 0.48 -10.39 -6.46
CA SER A 62 0.80 -11.80 -6.70
C SER A 62 -0.33 -12.68 -6.19
N VAL A 63 -0.79 -13.62 -7.02
CA VAL A 63 -1.92 -14.51 -6.73
C VAL A 63 -1.55 -15.97 -6.87
N THR A 64 -1.96 -16.78 -5.90
CA THR A 64 -1.86 -18.25 -5.96
C THR A 64 -3.21 -18.91 -5.71
N ARG A 65 -3.40 -20.13 -6.23
CA ARG A 65 -4.60 -20.92 -6.02
C ARG A 65 -4.30 -22.18 -5.20
N VAL A 66 -5.12 -22.44 -4.20
CA VAL A 66 -5.06 -23.67 -3.39
C VAL A 66 -6.46 -24.29 -3.36
N GLY A 67 -6.63 -25.41 -4.07
CA GLY A 67 -7.95 -25.99 -4.27
C GLY A 67 -8.87 -25.03 -5.03
N ASP A 68 -9.97 -24.61 -4.40
CA ASP A 68 -10.97 -23.67 -4.92
C ASP A 68 -10.79 -22.25 -4.36
N ASP A 69 -9.75 -22.01 -3.59
CA ASP A 69 -9.45 -20.72 -2.99
C ASP A 69 -8.30 -20.02 -3.70
N TYR A 70 -8.41 -18.69 -3.80
CA TYR A 70 -7.38 -17.81 -4.31
C TYR A 70 -6.85 -16.93 -3.19
N TYR A 71 -5.54 -16.73 -3.16
CA TYR A 71 -4.85 -15.90 -2.19
C TYR A 71 -4.01 -14.86 -2.92
N LEU A 72 -4.12 -13.61 -2.48
CA LEU A 72 -3.47 -12.47 -3.10
C LEU A 72 -2.64 -11.73 -2.04
N VAL A 73 -1.41 -11.36 -2.38
CA VAL A 73 -0.54 -10.50 -1.59
C VAL A 73 -0.12 -9.29 -2.41
N LEU A 74 0.13 -8.16 -1.74
CA LEU A 74 0.45 -6.88 -2.38
C LEU A 74 1.58 -6.17 -1.64
N SER A 75 2.33 -5.31 -2.35
CA SER A 75 3.32 -4.43 -1.75
C SER A 75 2.70 -3.48 -0.75
N SER A 76 3.48 -3.12 0.26
CA SER A 76 3.07 -2.09 1.24
C SER A 76 4.18 -1.08 1.54
N PHE A 77 5.37 -1.28 1.02
CA PHE A 77 6.54 -0.45 1.26
C PHE A 77 6.79 -0.25 2.76
N ALA A 78 6.99 0.97 3.24
CA ALA A 78 7.23 1.24 4.67
C ALA A 78 5.94 1.38 5.51
N HIS A 79 4.77 0.98 5.00
CA HIS A 79 3.55 0.96 5.79
C HIS A 79 3.47 -0.29 6.67
N PHE A 80 3.00 -0.10 7.91
CA PHE A 80 2.90 -1.16 8.91
C PHE A 80 1.50 -1.17 9.55
N PRO A 81 0.81 -2.34 9.69
CA PRO A 81 1.19 -3.66 9.19
C PRO A 81 1.38 -3.71 7.69
N GLY A 82 2.25 -4.62 7.20
CA GLY A 82 2.68 -4.70 5.80
C GLY A 82 2.30 -6.01 5.12
N LEU A 83 2.37 -6.01 3.77
CA LEU A 83 2.04 -7.13 2.90
C LEU A 83 0.63 -7.69 3.18
N PRO A 84 -0.43 -6.94 2.88
CA PRO A 84 -1.80 -7.38 3.13
C PRO A 84 -2.14 -8.62 2.31
N ILE A 85 -2.81 -9.58 2.96
CA ILE A 85 -3.23 -10.86 2.39
C ILE A 85 -4.74 -10.84 2.20
N PHE A 86 -5.17 -11.22 1.01
CA PHE A 86 -6.58 -11.36 0.66
C PHE A 86 -6.91 -12.78 0.24
N THR A 87 -8.17 -13.17 0.40
CA THR A 87 -8.73 -14.42 -0.14
C THR A 87 -9.95 -14.15 -1.01
N SER A 88 -10.17 -15.02 -1.99
CA SER A 88 -11.34 -15.01 -2.88
C SER A 88 -11.71 -16.41 -3.35
N LYS A 89 -13.00 -16.61 -3.68
CA LYS A 89 -13.50 -17.83 -4.36
C LYS A 89 -13.70 -17.62 -5.86
N ASP A 90 -13.74 -16.36 -6.32
CA ASP A 90 -14.14 -16.00 -7.68
C ASP A 90 -13.20 -15.01 -8.40
N LEU A 91 -12.06 -14.67 -7.78
CA LEU A 91 -11.07 -13.68 -8.26
C LEU A 91 -11.60 -12.22 -8.31
N VAL A 92 -12.85 -11.98 -7.98
CA VAL A 92 -13.52 -10.67 -8.05
C VAL A 92 -13.79 -10.10 -6.66
N ASN A 93 -14.39 -10.93 -5.80
CA ASN A 93 -14.74 -10.55 -4.44
C ASN A 93 -13.61 -10.96 -3.49
N TRP A 94 -12.87 -9.97 -3.00
CA TRP A 94 -11.71 -10.17 -2.14
C TRP A 94 -11.98 -9.74 -0.70
N THR A 95 -11.53 -10.54 0.24
CA THR A 95 -11.58 -10.24 1.67
C THR A 95 -10.18 -10.25 2.24
N GLN A 96 -9.76 -9.16 2.89
CA GLN A 96 -8.51 -9.14 3.63
C GLN A 96 -8.61 -10.05 4.84
N ILE A 97 -7.64 -10.96 4.99
CA ILE A 97 -7.61 -11.96 6.06
C ILE A 97 -6.45 -11.79 7.03
N GLY A 98 -5.47 -10.94 6.70
CA GLY A 98 -4.30 -10.68 7.52
C GLY A 98 -3.32 -9.73 6.84
N ASN A 99 -2.18 -9.56 7.49
CA ASN A 99 -0.98 -8.92 6.96
C ASN A 99 0.20 -9.85 7.26
N ALA A 100 1.09 -10.05 6.29
CA ALA A 100 2.20 -10.98 6.47
C ALA A 100 3.32 -10.41 7.34
N ILE A 101 3.40 -9.08 7.44
CA ILE A 101 4.30 -8.35 8.34
C ILE A 101 3.42 -7.62 9.36
N ASP A 102 3.23 -8.20 10.54
CA ASP A 102 2.29 -7.71 11.55
C ASP A 102 2.92 -7.52 12.95
N ARG A 103 4.19 -7.88 13.14
CA ARG A 103 4.90 -7.79 14.41
C ARG A 103 6.11 -6.86 14.32
N PRO A 104 6.31 -5.94 15.30
CA PRO A 104 7.47 -5.04 15.30
C PRO A 104 8.84 -5.76 15.27
N GLY A 105 8.95 -6.95 15.84
CA GLY A 105 10.18 -7.76 15.81
C GLY A 105 10.47 -8.47 14.49
N GLN A 106 9.51 -8.51 13.56
CA GLN A 106 9.63 -9.23 12.29
C GLN A 106 10.47 -8.45 11.28
N LEU A 107 10.15 -7.17 11.07
CA LEU A 107 10.93 -6.23 10.26
C LEU A 107 10.91 -4.84 10.91
N ASP A 108 12.07 -4.18 10.94
CA ASP A 108 12.20 -2.81 11.42
C ASP A 108 12.32 -1.84 10.22
N PHE A 109 11.31 -0.99 10.04
CA PHE A 109 11.29 0.04 9.00
C PHE A 109 11.76 1.40 9.49
N THR A 110 12.39 1.49 10.67
CA THR A 110 12.98 2.75 11.18
C THR A 110 14.02 3.27 10.20
N GLY A 111 13.99 4.55 9.90
CA GLY A 111 14.87 5.20 8.91
C GLY A 111 14.37 5.12 7.48
N MET A 112 13.34 4.31 7.19
CA MET A 112 12.82 4.13 5.84
C MET A 112 11.89 5.28 5.43
N LYS A 113 12.07 5.77 4.20
CA LYS A 113 11.09 6.63 3.53
C LYS A 113 9.85 5.82 3.16
N THR A 114 8.73 6.48 3.01
CA THR A 114 7.42 5.85 2.75
C THR A 114 7.43 4.84 1.59
N SER A 115 8.22 5.07 0.53
CA SER A 115 8.32 4.19 -0.65
C SER A 115 9.56 3.28 -0.64
N GLN A 116 10.15 3.00 0.52
CA GLN A 116 11.20 2.01 0.75
C GLN A 116 10.63 0.78 1.48
N ALA A 117 11.46 -0.13 1.96
CA ALA A 117 11.11 -1.37 2.67
C ALA A 117 10.53 -2.46 1.74
N VAL A 118 9.33 -3.01 2.02
CA VAL A 118 8.84 -4.23 1.36
C VAL A 118 8.18 -3.93 0.00
N PHE A 119 8.91 -4.29 -1.07
CA PHE A 119 8.51 -4.12 -2.48
C PHE A 119 7.59 -5.27 -2.94
N ALA A 120 7.60 -5.59 -4.24
CA ALA A 120 6.73 -6.60 -4.82
C ALA A 120 6.94 -7.98 -4.17
N PRO A 121 5.90 -8.55 -3.54
CA PRO A 121 5.94 -9.90 -2.98
C PRO A 121 5.48 -10.93 -4.03
N ASP A 122 5.93 -12.17 -3.87
CA ASP A 122 5.29 -13.32 -4.53
C ASP A 122 4.77 -14.31 -3.50
N ILE A 123 3.52 -14.78 -3.67
CA ILE A 123 2.91 -15.80 -2.84
C ILE A 123 2.78 -17.12 -3.59
N SER A 124 3.26 -18.19 -3.00
CA SER A 124 3.10 -19.54 -3.52
C SER A 124 2.69 -20.53 -2.43
N TYR A 125 2.25 -21.72 -2.83
CA TYR A 125 1.84 -22.79 -1.90
C TYR A 125 2.48 -24.10 -2.34
N HIS A 126 3.12 -24.76 -1.37
CA HIS A 126 3.73 -26.06 -1.57
C HIS A 126 3.71 -26.88 -0.28
N ASP A 127 3.36 -28.15 -0.37
CA ASP A 127 3.37 -29.13 0.73
C ASP A 127 2.75 -28.61 2.05
N GLY A 128 1.50 -28.10 1.95
CA GLY A 128 0.74 -27.63 3.12
C GLY A 128 1.21 -26.29 3.70
N THR A 129 2.11 -25.57 3.00
CA THR A 129 2.72 -24.33 3.49
C THR A 129 2.64 -23.23 2.44
N PHE A 130 2.27 -22.03 2.85
CA PHE A 130 2.38 -20.81 2.06
C PHE A 130 3.77 -20.21 2.23
N TYR A 131 4.32 -19.71 1.13
CA TYR A 131 5.59 -19.02 1.05
C TYR A 131 5.36 -17.64 0.48
N ILE A 132 5.94 -16.62 1.10
CA ILE A 132 6.08 -15.29 0.51
C ILE A 132 7.58 -15.04 0.37
N VAL A 133 8.03 -14.78 -0.85
CA VAL A 133 9.35 -14.22 -1.11
C VAL A 133 9.22 -12.73 -1.41
N ASN A 134 10.10 -11.91 -0.87
CA ASN A 134 10.03 -10.46 -1.00
C ASN A 134 11.41 -9.81 -0.91
N THR A 135 11.51 -8.56 -1.33
CA THR A 135 12.69 -7.71 -1.13
C THR A 135 12.36 -6.60 -0.16
N CYS A 136 13.15 -6.48 0.91
CA CYS A 136 13.17 -5.29 1.75
C CYS A 136 14.28 -4.36 1.29
N VAL A 137 13.90 -3.33 0.50
CA VAL A 137 14.83 -2.33 -0.04
C VAL A 137 15.28 -1.37 1.07
N GLU A 138 16.58 -1.09 1.13
CA GLU A 138 17.23 -0.34 2.22
C GLU A 138 17.17 -1.04 3.59
N CYS A 139 16.74 -2.32 3.64
CA CYS A 139 16.84 -3.19 4.81
C CYS A 139 18.01 -4.18 4.62
N LYS A 140 17.69 -5.50 4.64
CA LYS A 140 18.67 -6.59 4.47
C LYS A 140 18.55 -7.30 3.11
N GLY A 141 17.72 -6.80 2.18
CA GLY A 141 17.53 -7.38 0.86
C GLY A 141 16.42 -8.43 0.80
N ASN A 142 16.70 -9.55 0.14
CA ASN A 142 15.70 -10.57 -0.16
C ASN A 142 15.47 -11.54 1.00
N PHE A 143 14.23 -11.97 1.20
CA PHE A 143 13.86 -12.89 2.26
C PHE A 143 12.66 -13.77 1.89
N VAL A 144 12.48 -14.86 2.62
CA VAL A 144 11.28 -15.71 2.59
C VAL A 144 10.65 -15.74 3.98
N ILE A 145 9.33 -15.67 4.02
CA ILE A 145 8.50 -15.96 5.19
C ILE A 145 7.49 -17.04 4.85
N THR A 146 7.07 -17.82 5.84
CA THR A 146 6.16 -18.95 5.64
C THR A 146 5.02 -18.97 6.63
N ALA A 147 3.89 -19.57 6.24
CA ALA A 147 2.76 -19.82 7.12
C ALA A 147 1.98 -21.07 6.68
N ARG A 148 1.42 -21.83 7.63
CA ARG A 148 0.44 -22.88 7.31
C ARG A 148 -0.95 -22.33 7.09
N ASN A 149 -1.29 -21.25 7.79
CA ASN A 149 -2.53 -20.50 7.62
C ASN A 149 -2.22 -19.17 6.91
N PRO A 150 -2.81 -18.85 5.76
CA PRO A 150 -2.51 -17.61 5.03
C PRO A 150 -2.91 -16.35 5.81
N ALA A 151 -3.85 -16.45 6.76
CA ALA A 151 -4.15 -15.35 7.68
C ALA A 151 -3.05 -15.09 8.72
N GLY A 152 -2.05 -15.97 8.82
CA GLY A 152 -0.95 -15.90 9.78
C GLY A 152 -1.14 -16.82 10.99
N PRO A 153 -0.23 -16.77 11.99
CA PRO A 153 0.97 -15.92 11.97
C PRO A 153 2.00 -16.38 10.92
N TRP A 154 2.66 -15.42 10.28
CA TRP A 154 3.77 -15.68 9.38
C TRP A 154 5.09 -15.77 10.15
N SER A 155 6.04 -16.54 9.64
CA SER A 155 7.35 -16.73 10.27
C SER A 155 8.18 -15.43 10.30
N ASP A 156 9.25 -15.42 11.06
CA ASP A 156 10.30 -14.43 10.92
C ASP A 156 11.04 -14.63 9.58
N PRO A 157 11.69 -13.58 9.03
CA PRO A 157 12.35 -13.65 7.74
C PRO A 157 13.56 -14.58 7.72
N ILE A 158 13.61 -15.48 6.72
CA ILE A 158 14.82 -16.16 6.31
C ILE A 158 15.46 -15.31 5.23
N TRP A 159 16.57 -14.65 5.55
CA TRP A 159 17.28 -13.78 4.62
C TRP A 159 18.07 -14.57 3.59
N LEU A 160 18.00 -14.15 2.33
CA LEU A 160 18.61 -14.83 1.20
C LEU A 160 19.76 -13.99 0.61
N PRO A 161 20.92 -14.61 0.31
CA PRO A 161 22.13 -13.88 -0.10
C PRO A 161 22.18 -13.62 -1.61
N PHE A 162 21.16 -12.96 -2.18
CA PHE A 162 21.19 -12.52 -3.56
C PHE A 162 20.70 -11.07 -3.68
N GLU A 163 21.18 -10.37 -4.70
CA GLU A 163 20.85 -8.98 -4.99
C GLU A 163 19.63 -8.86 -5.89
N GLY A 164 19.10 -7.64 -6.00
CA GLY A 164 18.00 -7.30 -6.88
C GLY A 164 16.66 -7.32 -6.18
N ILE A 165 15.59 -7.22 -6.97
CA ILE A 165 14.22 -7.04 -6.48
C ILE A 165 13.23 -7.99 -7.17
N ASP A 166 11.98 -7.94 -6.74
CA ASP A 166 10.83 -8.64 -7.31
C ASP A 166 11.07 -10.15 -7.47
N PRO A 167 11.45 -10.85 -6.39
CA PRO A 167 11.62 -12.28 -6.47
C PRO A 167 10.28 -13.01 -6.56
N SER A 168 10.25 -14.13 -7.31
CA SER A 168 9.14 -15.10 -7.30
C SER A 168 9.64 -16.53 -7.12
N ILE A 169 8.78 -17.43 -6.62
CA ILE A 169 9.13 -18.85 -6.46
C ILE A 169 8.42 -19.67 -7.54
N PHE A 170 9.21 -20.39 -8.33
CA PHE A 170 8.73 -21.42 -9.24
C PHE A 170 8.96 -22.81 -8.66
N TRP A 171 7.92 -23.65 -8.65
CA TRP A 171 7.96 -25.02 -8.17
C TRP A 171 7.98 -26.00 -9.34
N GLU A 172 8.95 -26.92 -9.35
CA GLU A 172 9.01 -28.04 -10.27
C GLU A 172 9.09 -29.36 -9.50
N GLY A 173 7.94 -29.99 -9.29
CA GLY A 173 7.83 -31.12 -8.38
C GLY A 173 8.22 -30.71 -6.97
N ASP A 174 9.23 -31.33 -6.41
CA ASP A 174 9.74 -31.06 -5.06
C ASP A 174 10.91 -30.05 -5.01
N LYS A 175 11.24 -29.46 -6.16
CA LYS A 175 12.27 -28.42 -6.26
C LYS A 175 11.66 -27.03 -6.35
N ALA A 176 12.29 -26.08 -5.66
CA ALA A 176 11.97 -24.68 -5.75
C ALA A 176 13.08 -23.89 -6.45
N TYR A 177 12.69 -22.88 -7.21
CA TYR A 177 13.60 -21.96 -7.85
C TYR A 177 13.13 -20.53 -7.60
N ILE A 178 14.06 -19.65 -7.20
CA ILE A 178 13.79 -18.22 -7.09
C ILE A 178 14.24 -17.55 -8.36
N VAL A 179 13.33 -16.74 -8.93
CA VAL A 179 13.55 -15.93 -10.13
C VAL A 179 13.45 -14.47 -9.71
N ASN A 180 14.38 -13.61 -10.13
CA ASN A 180 14.35 -12.21 -9.74
C ASN A 180 15.00 -11.28 -10.79
N ASN A 181 14.77 -10.00 -10.65
CA ASN A 181 15.43 -8.94 -11.40
C ASN A 181 16.70 -8.50 -10.65
N ARG A 182 17.83 -8.39 -11.35
CA ARG A 182 19.04 -7.74 -10.85
C ARG A 182 19.91 -7.22 -12.01
N ALA A 183 21.09 -6.69 -11.70
CA ALA A 183 22.06 -6.27 -12.71
C ALA A 183 22.41 -7.43 -13.67
N PRO A 184 22.68 -7.16 -14.96
CA PRO A 184 23.18 -8.17 -15.88
C PRO A 184 24.57 -8.68 -15.47
N ALA A 185 24.98 -9.84 -15.99
CA ALA A 185 26.30 -10.41 -15.72
C ALA A 185 27.45 -9.52 -16.24
N GLU A 186 27.23 -8.85 -17.36
CA GLU A 186 28.13 -7.85 -17.93
C GLU A 186 27.76 -6.44 -17.43
N PRO A 187 28.67 -5.47 -17.51
CA PRO A 187 28.36 -4.08 -17.14
C PRO A 187 27.10 -3.57 -17.87
N PRO A 188 26.21 -2.84 -17.19
CA PRO A 188 25.01 -2.28 -17.81
C PRO A 188 25.35 -1.42 -19.03
N ARG A 189 24.62 -1.61 -20.14
CA ARG A 189 24.87 -0.91 -21.43
C ARG A 189 24.13 0.42 -21.52
N TYR A 190 23.14 0.66 -20.64
CA TYR A 190 22.32 1.88 -20.57
C TYR A 190 21.67 1.98 -19.19
N ASP A 191 21.19 3.15 -18.85
CA ASP A 191 20.45 3.35 -17.59
C ASP A 191 19.13 2.53 -17.58
N GLY A 192 18.90 1.81 -16.48
CA GLY A 192 17.77 0.90 -16.36
C GLY A 192 17.97 -0.47 -17.06
N HIS A 193 19.19 -0.80 -17.53
CA HIS A 193 19.50 -2.14 -18.03
C HIS A 193 19.52 -3.15 -16.88
N ARG A 194 18.57 -4.08 -16.90
CA ARG A 194 18.40 -5.13 -15.89
C ARG A 194 18.37 -6.49 -16.58
N ALA A 195 18.42 -7.55 -15.80
CA ALA A 195 18.39 -8.93 -16.26
C ALA A 195 17.51 -9.78 -15.33
N ILE A 196 16.94 -10.86 -15.88
CA ILE A 196 16.23 -11.86 -15.08
C ILE A 196 17.16 -13.04 -14.81
N TRP A 197 17.21 -13.44 -13.56
CA TRP A 197 18.05 -14.51 -13.07
C TRP A 197 17.23 -15.58 -12.37
N ILE A 198 17.73 -16.83 -12.35
CA ILE A 198 17.16 -17.96 -11.64
C ILE A 198 18.23 -18.68 -10.82
N GLN A 199 17.86 -19.14 -9.63
CA GLN A 199 18.69 -19.99 -8.80
C GLN A 199 17.83 -20.99 -8.02
N GLU A 200 18.32 -22.19 -7.78
CA GLU A 200 17.62 -23.20 -6.97
C GLU A 200 17.59 -22.77 -5.50
N TYR A 201 16.44 -22.99 -4.85
CA TYR A 201 16.20 -22.70 -3.45
C TYR A 201 15.87 -24.01 -2.72
N ASP A 202 16.72 -24.40 -1.80
CA ASP A 202 16.44 -25.50 -0.87
C ASP A 202 15.44 -25.01 0.19
N TRP A 203 14.16 -25.23 -0.08
CA TRP A 203 13.07 -24.73 0.75
C TRP A 203 13.00 -25.44 2.12
N ARG A 204 13.59 -26.63 2.27
CA ARG A 204 13.69 -27.34 3.56
C ARG A 204 14.80 -26.77 4.42
N ALA A 205 15.92 -26.43 3.82
CA ALA A 205 17.06 -25.83 4.51
C ALA A 205 17.01 -24.31 4.59
N GLY A 206 16.08 -23.65 3.86
CA GLY A 206 15.93 -22.20 3.84
C GLY A 206 17.11 -21.47 3.21
N LYS A 207 17.73 -22.03 2.14
CA LYS A 207 18.94 -21.44 1.55
C LYS A 207 19.00 -21.59 0.04
N MET A 208 19.71 -20.67 -0.62
CA MET A 208 20.05 -20.80 -2.03
C MET A 208 21.08 -21.89 -2.25
N VAL A 209 20.94 -22.66 -3.34
CA VAL A 209 21.87 -23.76 -3.71
C VAL A 209 22.23 -23.69 -5.19
N GLY A 210 23.41 -24.19 -5.53
CA GLY A 210 23.92 -24.18 -6.90
C GLY A 210 24.21 -22.77 -7.44
N GLU A 211 24.52 -22.71 -8.73
CA GLU A 211 24.85 -21.45 -9.40
C GLU A 211 23.58 -20.75 -9.91
N SER A 212 23.59 -19.42 -9.86
CA SER A 212 22.58 -18.60 -10.50
C SER A 212 22.82 -18.53 -12.02
N THR A 213 21.71 -18.54 -12.79
CA THR A 213 21.75 -18.43 -14.25
C THR A 213 21.00 -17.20 -14.70
N GLN A 214 21.59 -16.39 -15.58
CA GLN A 214 20.90 -15.29 -16.27
C GLN A 214 20.01 -15.88 -17.37
N LEU A 215 18.70 -15.67 -17.25
CA LEU A 215 17.71 -16.15 -18.21
C LEU A 215 17.50 -15.16 -19.36
N ILE A 216 17.39 -13.87 -19.01
CA ILE A 216 17.10 -12.77 -19.94
C ILE A 216 18.06 -11.64 -19.66
N ASN A 217 18.60 -11.04 -20.72
CA ASN A 217 19.47 -9.87 -20.65
C ASN A 217 18.75 -8.67 -21.30
N GLY A 218 18.30 -7.72 -20.50
CA GLY A 218 17.78 -6.43 -20.93
C GLY A 218 16.33 -6.41 -21.42
N GLY A 219 15.60 -7.52 -21.40
CA GLY A 219 14.22 -7.58 -21.84
C GLY A 219 14.03 -8.32 -23.17
N VAL A 220 12.87 -8.15 -23.83
CA VAL A 220 12.51 -8.94 -25.03
C VAL A 220 13.32 -8.56 -26.27
N ASP A 221 13.83 -7.34 -26.35
CA ASP A 221 14.66 -6.86 -27.47
C ASP A 221 15.71 -5.87 -26.96
N LEU A 222 16.91 -6.38 -26.68
CA LEU A 222 17.99 -5.59 -26.12
C LEU A 222 18.39 -4.40 -27.02
N SER A 223 18.18 -4.49 -28.34
CA SER A 223 18.50 -3.41 -29.28
C SER A 223 17.66 -2.15 -29.03
N LYS A 224 16.46 -2.31 -28.47
CA LYS A 224 15.56 -1.21 -28.10
C LYS A 224 15.83 -0.62 -26.70
N LYS A 225 16.85 -1.12 -26.01
CA LYS A 225 17.24 -0.68 -24.67
C LYS A 225 16.06 -0.69 -23.68
N PRO A 226 15.37 -1.83 -23.49
CA PRO A 226 14.22 -1.89 -22.60
C PRO A 226 14.61 -1.54 -21.17
N VAL A 227 13.81 -0.69 -20.53
CA VAL A 227 14.06 -0.20 -19.17
C VAL A 227 13.38 -1.12 -18.17
N TRP A 228 14.13 -1.54 -17.15
CA TRP A 228 13.63 -2.25 -16.00
C TRP A 228 12.76 -3.47 -16.33
N ILE A 229 13.37 -4.53 -16.92
CA ILE A 229 12.69 -5.82 -16.91
C ILE A 229 12.62 -6.33 -15.47
N GLU A 230 11.40 -6.55 -14.94
CA GLU A 230 11.15 -6.82 -13.52
C GLU A 230 9.90 -7.69 -13.31
N GLY A 231 9.58 -8.04 -12.05
CA GLY A 231 8.41 -8.85 -11.72
C GLY A 231 8.34 -10.18 -12.46
N PRO A 232 9.42 -10.99 -12.52
CA PRO A 232 9.41 -12.23 -13.29
C PRO A 232 8.58 -13.30 -12.61
N HIS A 233 7.74 -14.00 -13.38
CA HIS A 233 7.08 -15.23 -12.94
C HIS A 233 7.30 -16.34 -13.97
N ILE A 234 7.55 -17.57 -13.50
CA ILE A 234 7.62 -18.76 -14.36
C ILE A 234 6.43 -19.66 -14.07
N PHE A 235 5.83 -20.19 -15.12
CA PHE A 235 4.86 -21.28 -15.05
C PHE A 235 5.05 -22.27 -16.19
N ARG A 236 4.49 -23.47 -16.04
CA ARG A 236 4.60 -24.53 -17.04
C ARG A 236 3.27 -24.81 -17.71
N LYS A 237 3.26 -24.89 -19.04
CA LYS A 237 2.08 -25.27 -19.82
C LYS A 237 2.50 -25.93 -21.14
N ASP A 238 1.84 -27.03 -21.52
CA ASP A 238 2.01 -27.75 -22.80
C ASP A 238 3.49 -28.05 -23.14
N GLY A 239 4.26 -28.44 -22.11
CA GLY A 239 5.67 -28.79 -22.24
C GLY A 239 6.63 -27.61 -22.44
N TYR A 240 6.18 -26.37 -22.22
CA TYR A 240 7.00 -25.16 -22.17
C TYR A 240 7.04 -24.55 -20.78
N TYR A 241 8.16 -23.94 -20.45
CA TYR A 241 8.31 -22.95 -19.38
C TYR A 241 8.03 -21.59 -19.98
N TYR A 242 7.08 -20.87 -19.43
CA TYR A 242 6.76 -19.50 -19.76
C TYR A 242 7.35 -18.58 -18.70
N LEU A 243 8.06 -17.57 -19.14
CA LEU A 243 8.56 -16.48 -18.30
C LEU A 243 7.77 -15.23 -18.67
N THR A 244 7.01 -14.69 -17.73
CA THR A 244 6.39 -13.38 -17.85
C THR A 244 7.18 -12.36 -17.03
N ALA A 245 7.24 -11.11 -17.47
CA ALA A 245 7.90 -10.03 -16.75
C ALA A 245 7.29 -8.68 -17.15
N ALA A 246 7.42 -7.68 -16.30
CA ALA A 246 7.12 -6.30 -16.65
C ALA A 246 8.30 -5.65 -17.35
N GLU A 247 8.04 -4.65 -18.20
CA GLU A 247 9.06 -3.92 -18.96
C GLU A 247 8.58 -2.48 -19.22
N GLY A 248 9.50 -1.52 -19.28
CA GLY A 248 9.21 -0.12 -19.54
C GLY A 248 9.18 0.78 -18.31
N GLY A 249 9.47 0.23 -17.13
CA GLY A 249 9.35 0.92 -15.85
C GLY A 249 7.89 1.16 -15.44
N THR A 250 7.64 1.38 -14.16
CA THR A 250 6.28 1.48 -13.59
C THR A 250 5.63 2.85 -13.82
N SER A 251 5.57 3.31 -15.07
CA SER A 251 4.94 4.55 -15.52
C SER A 251 4.17 4.34 -16.83
N VAL A 252 3.90 5.40 -17.58
CA VAL A 252 3.11 5.34 -18.84
C VAL A 252 3.63 4.35 -19.89
N ASN A 253 4.92 4.01 -19.86
CA ASN A 253 5.53 3.04 -20.77
C ASN A 253 5.44 1.58 -20.28
N HIS A 254 4.87 1.35 -19.11
CA HIS A 254 4.76 0.03 -18.49
C HIS A 254 4.03 -0.98 -19.39
N SER A 255 4.50 -2.20 -19.36
CA SER A 255 3.93 -3.29 -20.16
C SER A 255 4.24 -4.64 -19.52
N GLN A 256 3.48 -5.67 -19.88
CA GLN A 256 3.76 -7.06 -19.55
C GLN A 256 4.23 -7.80 -20.81
N VAL A 257 5.33 -8.53 -20.70
CA VAL A 257 5.91 -9.33 -21.77
C VAL A 257 5.94 -10.80 -21.41
N VAL A 258 6.09 -11.68 -22.42
CA VAL A 258 6.19 -13.12 -22.24
C VAL A 258 7.25 -13.71 -23.16
N LEU A 259 7.98 -14.69 -22.63
CA LEU A 259 8.95 -15.52 -23.33
C LEU A 259 8.69 -16.99 -22.98
N ARG A 260 9.14 -17.94 -23.80
CA ARG A 260 9.03 -19.37 -23.49
C ARG A 260 10.26 -20.17 -23.88
N SER A 261 10.46 -21.28 -23.19
CA SER A 261 11.54 -22.25 -23.47
C SER A 261 11.08 -23.68 -23.25
N LYS A 262 11.75 -24.64 -23.88
CA LYS A 262 11.60 -26.07 -23.57
C LYS A 262 12.41 -26.49 -22.33
N GLN A 263 13.32 -25.67 -21.87
CA GLN A 263 14.20 -25.92 -20.71
C GLN A 263 14.05 -24.77 -19.69
N LEU A 264 14.01 -25.12 -18.41
CA LEU A 264 13.85 -24.14 -17.33
C LEU A 264 14.92 -23.04 -17.36
N ARG A 265 16.14 -23.37 -17.69
CA ARG A 265 17.27 -22.43 -17.73
C ARG A 265 17.49 -21.80 -19.11
N GLY A 266 16.52 -21.97 -20.03
CA GLY A 266 16.54 -21.37 -21.37
C GLY A 266 17.26 -22.20 -22.43
N PRO A 267 17.51 -21.61 -23.63
CA PRO A 267 17.22 -20.22 -23.97
C PRO A 267 15.72 -19.92 -24.10
N TYR A 268 15.31 -18.77 -23.64
CA TYR A 268 13.94 -18.28 -23.75
C TYR A 268 13.74 -17.48 -25.04
N GLN A 269 12.69 -17.80 -25.77
CA GLN A 269 12.31 -17.10 -27.00
C GLN A 269 11.18 -16.11 -26.69
N PRO A 270 11.30 -14.82 -27.02
CA PRO A 270 10.25 -13.85 -26.82
C PRO A 270 9.08 -14.10 -27.79
N PHE A 271 7.87 -13.78 -27.34
CA PHE A 271 6.70 -13.72 -28.21
C PHE A 271 6.87 -12.59 -29.23
N ALA A 272 6.63 -12.86 -30.51
CA ALA A 272 6.85 -11.89 -31.59
C ALA A 272 5.93 -10.65 -31.45
N ASP A 273 4.72 -10.84 -30.90
CA ASP A 273 3.74 -9.77 -30.72
C ASP A 273 3.78 -9.14 -29.30
N ASN A 274 4.87 -9.32 -28.52
CA ASN A 274 5.01 -8.61 -27.25
C ASN A 274 4.79 -7.09 -27.40
N PRO A 275 4.23 -6.40 -26.39
CA PRO A 275 3.78 -6.91 -25.08
C PRO A 275 2.41 -7.57 -25.13
N ILE A 276 2.13 -8.45 -24.15
CA ILE A 276 0.83 -9.12 -23.96
C ILE A 276 -0.18 -8.28 -23.18
N LEU A 277 0.26 -7.18 -22.60
CA LEU A 277 -0.53 -6.14 -21.94
C LEU A 277 0.22 -4.83 -21.99
N THR A 278 -0.42 -3.75 -22.42
CA THR A 278 0.06 -2.36 -22.29
C THR A 278 -1.07 -1.38 -22.54
N GLN A 279 -0.89 -0.13 -22.11
CA GLN A 279 -1.76 1.00 -22.44
C GLN A 279 -0.99 2.18 -23.06
N ARG A 280 0.34 2.02 -23.27
CA ARG A 280 1.23 3.07 -23.78
C ARG A 280 0.92 3.50 -25.23
N ASP A 281 0.27 2.62 -26.01
CA ASP A 281 -0.05 2.84 -27.42
C ASP A 281 -1.39 3.61 -27.60
N LEU A 282 -2.08 3.95 -26.50
CA LEU A 282 -3.36 4.63 -26.55
C LEU A 282 -3.21 6.14 -26.32
N ASN A 283 -4.16 6.94 -26.85
CA ASN A 283 -4.21 8.35 -26.59
C ASN A 283 -4.31 8.62 -25.06
N PRO A 284 -3.33 9.29 -24.44
CA PRO A 284 -3.36 9.57 -23.01
C PRO A 284 -4.49 10.52 -22.59
N GLY A 285 -4.97 11.37 -23.52
CA GLY A 285 -6.09 12.30 -23.29
C GLY A 285 -7.47 11.69 -23.51
N ARG A 286 -7.60 10.35 -23.63
CA ARG A 286 -8.91 9.69 -23.72
C ARG A 286 -9.69 9.86 -22.42
N ARG A 287 -11.01 9.78 -22.51
CA ARG A 287 -11.86 9.83 -21.32
C ARG A 287 -11.58 8.66 -20.38
N ASP A 288 -11.52 8.96 -19.07
CA ASP A 288 -11.31 7.99 -17.98
C ASP A 288 -10.14 7.03 -18.29
N PRO A 289 -8.90 7.52 -18.49
CA PRO A 289 -7.81 6.68 -18.92
C PRO A 289 -7.37 5.72 -17.82
N VAL A 290 -7.06 4.47 -18.19
CA VAL A 290 -6.24 3.56 -17.39
C VAL A 290 -4.88 3.51 -18.05
N THR A 291 -3.79 3.73 -17.29
CA THR A 291 -2.42 3.78 -17.80
C THR A 291 -1.48 2.90 -16.96
N SER A 292 -0.21 2.81 -17.35
CA SER A 292 0.86 2.17 -16.56
C SER A 292 0.59 0.70 -16.23
N ALA A 293 -0.07 -0.04 -17.11
CA ALA A 293 -0.47 -1.43 -16.87
C ALA A 293 0.68 -2.42 -17.07
N GLY A 294 0.94 -3.25 -16.08
CA GLY A 294 1.97 -4.28 -16.09
C GLY A 294 2.10 -4.99 -14.73
N HIS A 295 3.25 -5.63 -14.50
CA HIS A 295 3.57 -6.38 -13.28
C HIS A 295 2.48 -7.42 -12.96
N ALA A 296 2.19 -8.28 -13.96
CA ALA A 296 1.08 -9.22 -13.90
C ALA A 296 1.51 -10.59 -13.38
N THR A 297 0.68 -11.17 -12.52
CA THR A 297 0.71 -12.60 -12.17
C THR A 297 -0.44 -13.33 -12.84
N LEU A 298 -0.13 -14.46 -13.49
CA LEU A 298 -1.12 -15.31 -14.16
C LEU A 298 -1.51 -16.47 -13.27
N VAL A 299 -2.81 -16.76 -13.19
CA VAL A 299 -3.35 -17.87 -12.40
C VAL A 299 -4.30 -18.72 -13.23
N GLN A 300 -4.17 -20.05 -13.13
CA GLN A 300 -5.12 -20.98 -13.72
C GLN A 300 -6.21 -21.33 -12.72
N THR A 301 -7.46 -21.18 -13.15
CA THR A 301 -8.61 -21.57 -12.34
C THR A 301 -8.79 -23.10 -12.32
N GLN A 302 -9.62 -23.60 -11.39
CA GLN A 302 -9.98 -25.03 -11.32
C GLN A 302 -10.71 -25.53 -12.58
N ASN A 303 -11.29 -24.62 -13.38
CA ASN A 303 -11.94 -24.96 -14.65
C ASN A 303 -10.99 -24.92 -15.85
N GLY A 304 -9.71 -24.63 -15.63
CA GLY A 304 -8.70 -24.52 -16.67
C GLY A 304 -8.61 -23.17 -17.37
N ASP A 305 -9.51 -22.22 -17.08
CA ASP A 305 -9.42 -20.85 -17.57
C ASP A 305 -8.23 -20.12 -16.93
N TRP A 306 -7.69 -19.11 -17.61
CA TRP A 306 -6.58 -18.33 -17.11
C TRP A 306 -6.98 -16.88 -16.91
N TYR A 307 -6.51 -16.30 -15.82
CA TYR A 307 -6.69 -14.89 -15.48
C TYR A 307 -5.36 -14.25 -15.10
N ALA A 308 -5.26 -12.94 -15.28
CA ALA A 308 -4.13 -12.14 -14.84
C ALA A 308 -4.61 -11.07 -13.86
N THR A 309 -3.99 -11.01 -12.68
CA THR A 309 -3.99 -9.84 -11.81
C THR A 309 -2.81 -8.98 -12.18
N PHE A 310 -2.98 -7.66 -12.24
CA PHE A 310 -1.90 -6.74 -12.62
C PHE A 310 -2.15 -5.35 -12.03
N LEU A 311 -1.11 -4.54 -11.93
CA LEU A 311 -1.27 -3.15 -11.53
C LEU A 311 -1.57 -2.24 -12.72
N ALA A 312 -2.34 -1.19 -12.47
CA ALA A 312 -2.49 -0.03 -13.35
C ALA A 312 -2.91 1.19 -12.52
N VAL A 313 -2.94 2.37 -13.14
CA VAL A 313 -3.38 3.62 -12.52
C VAL A 313 -4.52 4.25 -13.29
N ARG A 314 -5.34 5.04 -12.59
CA ARG A 314 -6.43 5.86 -13.17
C ARG A 314 -6.11 7.34 -12.95
N PRO A 315 -5.42 8.00 -13.90
CA PRO A 315 -5.17 9.44 -13.80
C PRO A 315 -6.46 10.24 -13.93
N TYR A 316 -6.57 11.34 -13.19
CA TYR A 316 -7.66 12.33 -13.37
C TYR A 316 -7.28 13.44 -14.32
N GLU A 317 -5.98 13.74 -14.47
CA GLU A 317 -5.45 14.74 -15.40
C GLU A 317 -4.01 14.39 -15.78
N GLY A 318 -3.71 14.29 -17.07
CA GLY A 318 -2.37 13.91 -17.54
C GLY A 318 -1.94 12.57 -16.92
N ASP A 319 -0.88 12.61 -16.08
CA ASP A 319 -0.40 11.45 -15.32
C ASP A 319 -0.53 11.66 -13.79
N TYR A 320 -1.45 12.55 -13.37
CA TYR A 320 -1.72 12.78 -11.95
C TYR A 320 -2.78 11.81 -11.43
N TYR A 321 -2.46 11.10 -10.36
CA TYR A 321 -3.34 10.18 -9.64
C TYR A 321 -2.91 10.08 -8.16
N ASN A 322 -3.82 10.36 -7.22
CA ASN A 322 -3.52 10.36 -5.79
C ASN A 322 -3.74 8.99 -5.13
N ILE A 323 -4.60 8.17 -5.75
CA ILE A 323 -5.03 6.88 -5.18
C ILE A 323 -3.99 5.75 -5.35
N GLY A 324 -2.87 6.02 -6.03
CA GLY A 324 -1.79 5.04 -6.21
C GLY A 324 -2.04 4.04 -7.34
N ARG A 325 -1.25 2.98 -7.34
CA ARG A 325 -1.37 1.85 -8.27
C ARG A 325 -2.37 0.86 -7.72
N GLU A 326 -3.35 0.47 -8.54
CA GLU A 326 -4.51 -0.34 -8.18
C GLU A 326 -4.41 -1.73 -8.80
N THR A 327 -5.11 -2.73 -8.26
CA THR A 327 -5.13 -4.08 -8.81
C THR A 327 -6.33 -4.29 -9.73
N PHE A 328 -6.03 -4.73 -10.95
CA PHE A 328 -6.98 -5.07 -12.01
C PHE A 328 -7.00 -6.57 -12.27
N LEU A 329 -8.07 -7.06 -12.92
CA LEU A 329 -8.24 -8.45 -13.34
C LEU A 329 -8.69 -8.50 -14.80
N LEU A 330 -8.06 -9.34 -15.61
CA LEU A 330 -8.53 -9.67 -16.97
C LEU A 330 -8.38 -11.16 -17.26
N PRO A 331 -9.24 -11.73 -18.11
CA PRO A 331 -9.04 -13.08 -18.63
C PRO A 331 -7.80 -13.12 -19.54
N VAL A 332 -7.11 -14.25 -19.53
CA VAL A 332 -6.00 -14.55 -20.44
C VAL A 332 -6.49 -15.44 -21.55
N THR A 333 -6.36 -15.01 -22.80
CA THR A 333 -6.64 -15.82 -23.98
C THR A 333 -5.35 -16.45 -24.53
N TRP A 334 -5.45 -17.69 -25.03
CA TRP A 334 -4.32 -18.39 -25.62
C TRP A 334 -4.44 -18.39 -27.14
N LYS A 335 -3.42 -17.87 -27.83
CA LYS A 335 -3.32 -17.87 -29.30
C LYS A 335 -1.98 -18.46 -29.71
N ASP A 336 -2.00 -19.51 -30.51
CA ASP A 336 -0.80 -20.21 -31.04
C ASP A 336 0.18 -20.62 -29.90
N GLY A 337 -0.39 -21.01 -28.75
CA GLY A 337 0.37 -21.36 -27.53
C GLY A 337 1.00 -20.18 -26.81
N TRP A 338 0.52 -18.94 -27.02
CA TRP A 338 0.97 -17.76 -26.30
C TRP A 338 -0.17 -17.11 -25.51
N PRO A 339 0.06 -16.67 -24.26
CA PRO A 339 -0.93 -15.96 -23.47
C PRO A 339 -1.04 -14.51 -23.92
N ILE A 340 -2.26 -14.00 -24.00
CA ILE A 340 -2.56 -12.59 -24.27
C ILE A 340 -3.52 -12.12 -23.18
N ILE A 341 -3.13 -11.12 -22.39
CA ILE A 341 -3.97 -10.51 -21.37
C ILE A 341 -4.91 -9.50 -22.03
N LEU A 342 -4.35 -8.62 -22.87
CA LEU A 342 -5.14 -7.64 -23.62
C LEU A 342 -4.48 -7.37 -24.98
N PRO A 343 -5.20 -7.49 -26.09
CA PRO A 343 -4.65 -7.17 -27.41
C PRO A 343 -4.19 -5.69 -27.49
N LYS A 344 -3.09 -5.46 -28.23
CA LYS A 344 -2.57 -4.10 -28.47
C LYS A 344 -3.66 -3.17 -29.01
N GLY A 345 -3.61 -1.91 -28.61
CA GLY A 345 -4.57 -0.88 -29.03
C GLY A 345 -5.96 -1.01 -28.39
N LYS A 346 -6.15 -1.93 -27.44
CA LYS A 346 -7.40 -2.04 -26.68
C LYS A 346 -7.24 -1.38 -25.29
N ALA A 347 -8.23 -0.59 -24.92
CA ALA A 347 -8.29 -0.02 -23.58
C ALA A 347 -8.71 -1.10 -22.55
N ILE A 348 -8.14 -1.04 -21.36
CA ILE A 348 -8.57 -1.88 -20.23
C ILE A 348 -10.04 -1.53 -19.91
N PRO A 349 -10.95 -2.52 -19.94
CA PRO A 349 -12.36 -2.26 -19.64
C PRO A 349 -12.59 -2.08 -18.15
N PHE A 350 -13.41 -1.09 -17.80
CA PHE A 350 -13.91 -0.93 -16.41
C PHE A 350 -14.92 -2.02 -16.01
N VAL A 351 -15.55 -2.67 -16.99
CA VAL A 351 -16.50 -3.76 -16.76
C VAL A 351 -16.12 -4.95 -17.62
N ALA A 352 -15.98 -6.11 -17.01
CA ALA A 352 -15.65 -7.36 -17.67
C ALA A 352 -16.56 -8.51 -17.20
N SER A 353 -16.60 -9.60 -17.96
CA SER A 353 -17.37 -10.79 -17.59
C SER A 353 -16.73 -11.51 -16.39
N LYS A 354 -17.56 -11.91 -15.41
CA LYS A 354 -17.09 -12.69 -14.26
C LYS A 354 -16.42 -13.99 -14.70
N PRO A 355 -15.38 -14.43 -13.97
CA PRO A 355 -14.87 -15.79 -14.11
C PRO A 355 -16.00 -16.83 -13.94
N ARG A 356 -15.93 -17.93 -14.67
CA ARG A 356 -16.87 -19.07 -14.55
C ARG A 356 -16.55 -19.87 -13.29
N LEU A 357 -16.69 -19.23 -12.14
CA LEU A 357 -16.38 -19.76 -10.82
C LEU A 357 -17.62 -19.64 -9.92
N PRO A 358 -17.69 -20.42 -8.83
CA PRO A 358 -18.72 -20.21 -7.80
C PRO A 358 -18.64 -18.77 -7.29
N ALA A 359 -19.79 -18.12 -7.15
CA ALA A 359 -19.85 -16.73 -6.70
C ALA A 359 -19.23 -16.57 -5.30
N GLY A 360 -18.21 -15.75 -5.18
CA GLY A 360 -17.66 -15.30 -3.91
C GLY A 360 -18.62 -14.36 -3.20
N ARG A 361 -18.47 -14.23 -1.88
CA ARG A 361 -19.16 -13.20 -1.10
C ARG A 361 -18.26 -11.98 -0.98
N PRO A 362 -18.81 -10.76 -1.15
CA PRO A 362 -18.07 -9.55 -0.82
C PRO A 362 -17.59 -9.59 0.63
N GLY A 363 -16.40 -9.09 0.87
CA GLY A 363 -15.88 -8.88 2.22
C GLY A 363 -16.68 -7.81 2.98
N PRO A 364 -16.48 -7.70 4.31
CA PRO A 364 -17.16 -6.69 5.12
C PRO A 364 -16.79 -5.26 4.73
N VAL A 365 -15.61 -5.07 4.13
CA VAL A 365 -15.16 -3.81 3.55
C VAL A 365 -15.05 -4.01 2.03
N PRO A 366 -15.86 -3.29 1.23
CA PRO A 366 -15.78 -3.37 -0.22
C PRO A 366 -14.40 -2.94 -0.75
N THR A 367 -14.01 -3.50 -1.88
CA THR A 367 -12.71 -3.24 -2.51
C THR A 367 -12.84 -2.59 -3.89
N SER A 368 -14.05 -2.52 -4.46
CA SER A 368 -14.30 -2.03 -5.82
C SER A 368 -15.68 -1.38 -5.93
N GLY A 369 -15.86 -0.49 -6.90
CA GLY A 369 -17.10 0.24 -7.12
C GLY A 369 -17.30 1.38 -6.13
N ASP A 370 -18.51 1.91 -6.06
CA ASP A 370 -18.90 2.92 -5.06
C ASP A 370 -19.10 2.25 -3.72
N PHE A 371 -18.49 2.76 -2.68
CA PHE A 371 -18.68 2.24 -1.32
C PHE A 371 -18.34 3.26 -0.23
N GLY A 372 -18.99 3.05 0.91
CA GLY A 372 -18.63 3.73 2.15
C GLY A 372 -18.41 2.74 3.29
N TYR A 373 -17.75 3.21 4.32
CA TYR A 373 -17.61 2.50 5.59
C TYR A 373 -17.51 3.47 6.76
N ILE A 374 -17.85 2.98 7.94
CA ILE A 374 -17.74 3.71 9.19
C ILE A 374 -16.97 2.83 10.16
N ASP A 375 -16.06 3.43 10.91
CA ASP A 375 -15.39 2.83 12.05
C ASP A 375 -15.76 3.64 13.29
N GLU A 376 -16.53 3.05 14.19
CA GLU A 376 -16.95 3.66 15.46
C GLU A 376 -15.94 3.41 16.58
N PHE A 377 -14.82 2.73 16.26
CA PHE A 377 -13.78 2.36 17.23
C PHE A 377 -14.30 1.59 18.45
N ASP A 378 -15.33 0.78 18.24
CA ASP A 378 -16.00 -0.03 19.30
C ASP A 378 -15.34 -1.40 19.54
N GLY A 379 -14.36 -1.77 18.69
CA GLY A 379 -13.53 -2.95 18.82
C GLY A 379 -12.47 -2.83 19.90
N ARG A 380 -11.69 -3.92 20.08
CA ARG A 380 -10.48 -3.91 20.92
C ARG A 380 -9.21 -3.49 20.18
N THR A 381 -9.23 -3.61 18.86
CA THR A 381 -8.14 -3.31 17.93
C THR A 381 -8.71 -2.65 16.69
N LEU A 382 -7.88 -1.95 15.96
CA LEU A 382 -8.26 -1.43 14.64
C LEU A 382 -8.49 -2.56 13.64
N ALA A 383 -9.36 -2.32 12.66
CA ALA A 383 -9.57 -3.22 11.52
C ALA A 383 -8.28 -3.34 10.68
N MET A 384 -8.12 -4.47 9.97
CA MET A 384 -6.89 -4.83 9.21
C MET A 384 -6.50 -3.83 8.13
N GLN A 385 -7.45 -2.99 7.69
CA GLN A 385 -7.23 -1.97 6.66
C GLN A 385 -6.53 -0.71 7.17
N TRP A 386 -6.44 -0.52 8.49
CA TRP A 386 -5.69 0.55 9.10
C TRP A 386 -4.20 0.25 9.08
N MET A 387 -3.40 1.25 8.77
CA MET A 387 -1.95 1.14 8.75
C MET A 387 -1.29 2.45 9.20
N GLY A 388 -0.13 2.31 9.81
CA GLY A 388 0.77 3.42 10.10
C GLY A 388 1.91 3.50 9.09
N VAL A 389 2.87 4.34 9.36
CA VAL A 389 4.12 4.48 8.63
C VAL A 389 5.26 4.06 9.53
N ARG A 390 6.14 3.18 9.04
CA ARG A 390 7.25 2.56 9.77
C ARG A 390 6.79 1.66 10.94
N THR A 391 7.68 0.81 11.35
CA THR A 391 7.45 -0.11 12.47
C THR A 391 7.49 0.66 13.79
N PRO A 392 6.41 0.67 14.60
CA PRO A 392 6.41 1.36 15.87
C PRO A 392 7.19 0.58 16.92
N ARG A 393 8.09 1.24 17.65
CA ARG A 393 8.83 0.64 18.79
C ARG A 393 7.99 0.54 20.05
N ALA A 394 6.95 1.36 20.16
CA ALA A 394 5.92 1.33 21.19
C ALA A 394 4.57 1.62 20.54
N PRO A 395 3.44 1.17 21.10
CA PRO A 395 2.13 1.45 20.56
C PRO A 395 1.89 2.96 20.41
N VAL A 396 1.63 3.41 19.17
CA VAL A 396 1.33 4.83 18.87
C VAL A 396 -0.17 5.12 18.94
N TYR A 397 -0.98 4.13 19.20
CA TYR A 397 -2.43 4.27 19.41
C TYR A 397 -2.96 3.19 20.36
N ARG A 398 -4.18 3.40 20.88
CA ARG A 398 -5.04 2.39 21.51
C ARG A 398 -6.49 2.67 21.17
N VAL A 399 -7.31 1.64 21.23
CA VAL A 399 -8.78 1.75 21.12
C VAL A 399 -9.36 1.60 22.50
N GLU A 400 -10.10 2.60 22.97
CA GLU A 400 -10.56 2.69 24.35
C GLU A 400 -11.87 3.48 24.44
N GLY A 401 -12.94 2.86 24.97
CA GLY A 401 -14.20 3.52 25.24
C GLY A 401 -14.94 4.06 24.01
N GLY A 402 -14.79 3.42 22.85
CA GLY A 402 -15.36 3.88 21.59
C GLY A 402 -14.57 5.01 20.93
N ASP A 403 -13.34 5.23 21.37
CA ASP A 403 -12.42 6.21 20.77
C ASP A 403 -11.13 5.52 20.29
N LEU A 404 -10.60 6.00 19.19
CA LEU A 404 -9.21 5.85 18.84
C LEU A 404 -8.42 6.93 19.55
N VAL A 405 -7.52 6.53 20.45
CA VAL A 405 -6.66 7.43 21.21
C VAL A 405 -5.25 7.36 20.63
N LEU A 406 -4.72 8.48 20.16
CA LEU A 406 -3.36 8.54 19.65
C LEU A 406 -2.38 8.85 20.79
N GLY A 407 -1.29 8.07 20.82
CA GLY A 407 -0.18 8.23 21.75
C GLY A 407 0.88 9.18 21.21
N HIS A 408 2.09 9.08 21.78
CA HIS A 408 3.25 9.82 21.28
C HIS A 408 3.87 9.10 20.09
N GLY A 409 4.35 9.88 19.12
CA GLY A 409 5.08 9.42 17.97
C GLY A 409 6.02 10.50 17.46
N THR A 410 6.81 10.21 16.43
CA THR A 410 7.64 11.22 15.77
C THR A 410 6.81 12.11 14.85
N PRO A 411 7.26 13.31 14.49
CA PRO A 411 6.70 14.03 13.35
C PRO A 411 6.71 13.17 12.08
N ILE A 412 5.78 13.40 11.14
CA ILE A 412 5.70 12.61 9.90
C ILE A 412 7.03 12.58 9.13
N GLY A 413 7.69 13.74 9.01
CA GLY A 413 8.96 13.87 8.28
C GLY A 413 10.21 13.38 9.04
N ASP A 414 10.06 12.96 10.30
CA ASP A 414 11.15 12.40 11.11
C ASP A 414 11.19 10.88 10.93
N LEU A 415 12.23 10.40 10.23
CA LEU A 415 12.38 8.99 9.91
C LEU A 415 12.90 8.12 11.08
N THR A 416 13.27 8.73 12.22
CA THR A 416 13.87 8.01 13.37
C THR A 416 12.86 7.16 14.15
N GLY A 417 11.57 7.29 13.83
CA GLY A 417 10.51 6.52 14.45
C GLY A 417 9.21 6.51 13.66
N ALA A 418 8.18 5.91 14.23
CA ALA A 418 6.84 5.89 13.67
C ALA A 418 6.05 7.13 14.17
N PRO A 419 5.38 7.87 13.28
CA PRO A 419 4.45 8.91 13.70
C PRO A 419 3.20 8.31 14.38
N ALA A 420 2.58 9.05 15.29
CA ALA A 420 1.25 8.70 15.77
C ALA A 420 0.20 9.02 14.70
N PHE A 421 0.23 8.21 13.64
CA PHE A 421 -0.63 8.28 12.47
C PHE A 421 -1.17 6.88 12.18
N VAL A 422 -2.47 6.79 11.99
CA VAL A 422 -3.14 5.62 11.43
C VAL A 422 -4.06 6.08 10.32
N GLY A 423 -3.86 5.52 9.13
CA GLY A 423 -4.60 5.92 7.94
C GLY A 423 -5.18 4.73 7.20
N ARG A 424 -6.17 5.02 6.38
CA ARG A 424 -6.73 4.10 5.39
C ARG A 424 -6.46 4.64 4.00
N ARG A 425 -6.42 3.75 3.03
CA ARG A 425 -6.22 4.11 1.63
C ARG A 425 -7.33 5.03 1.14
N GLN A 426 -6.97 6.13 0.47
CA GLN A 426 -7.92 6.81 -0.41
C GLN A 426 -8.14 5.90 -1.62
N GLN A 427 -9.37 5.45 -1.83
CA GLN A 427 -9.72 4.43 -2.83
C GLN A 427 -10.52 4.98 -4.00
N HIS A 428 -10.90 6.27 -3.93
CA HIS A 428 -11.66 6.98 -4.96
C HIS A 428 -11.08 8.37 -5.19
N HIS A 429 -11.16 8.86 -6.42
CA HIS A 429 -10.85 10.26 -6.70
C HIS A 429 -11.87 11.20 -6.07
N ASN A 430 -13.14 10.76 -6.01
CA ASN A 430 -14.23 11.48 -5.36
C ASN A 430 -14.57 10.80 -4.04
N ALA A 431 -14.23 11.43 -2.92
CA ALA A 431 -14.45 10.84 -1.60
C ALA A 431 -14.73 11.91 -0.55
N THR A 432 -15.60 11.58 0.40
CA THR A 432 -15.80 12.35 1.62
C THR A 432 -15.28 11.55 2.80
N ILE A 433 -14.36 12.15 3.55
CA ILE A 433 -13.73 11.53 4.72
C ILE A 433 -13.99 12.43 5.93
N SER A 434 -14.47 11.87 7.04
CA SER A 434 -14.66 12.66 8.24
C SER A 434 -14.33 11.90 9.53
N THR A 435 -14.00 12.66 10.58
CA THR A 435 -13.80 12.15 11.93
C THR A 435 -14.19 13.19 12.95
N THR A 436 -14.68 12.77 14.12
CA THR A 436 -14.93 13.67 15.25
C THR A 436 -13.77 13.55 16.23
N MET A 437 -13.20 14.69 16.61
CA MET A 437 -12.00 14.75 17.42
C MET A 437 -12.22 15.60 18.68
N ARG A 438 -11.54 15.20 19.77
CA ARG A 438 -11.35 15.98 21.01
C ARG A 438 -9.84 16.10 21.26
N PHE A 439 -9.37 17.32 21.31
CA PHE A 439 -7.97 17.63 21.63
C PHE A 439 -7.82 19.08 22.11
N ALA A 440 -7.09 19.26 23.20
CA ALA A 440 -6.69 20.56 23.72
C ALA A 440 -5.15 20.61 23.75
N PRO A 441 -4.50 21.36 22.84
CA PRO A 441 -3.04 21.46 22.82
C PRO A 441 -2.52 22.36 23.95
N ASP A 442 -1.48 21.91 24.66
CA ASP A 442 -0.89 22.65 25.80
C ASP A 442 0.37 23.43 25.41
N ALA A 443 1.18 22.88 24.49
CA ALA A 443 2.44 23.48 24.07
C ALA A 443 2.41 23.96 22.62
N ASP A 444 3.17 25.00 22.30
CA ASP A 444 3.35 25.43 20.93
C ASP A 444 4.00 24.32 20.09
N GLY A 445 3.41 24.03 18.95
CA GLY A 445 3.75 22.91 18.09
C GLY A 445 2.84 21.69 18.25
N ASP A 446 2.15 21.52 19.37
CA ASP A 446 1.17 20.44 19.54
C ASP A 446 0.10 20.51 18.46
N ARG A 447 -0.24 19.36 17.87
CA ARG A 447 -1.23 19.25 16.80
C ARG A 447 -1.91 17.88 16.77
N ALA A 448 -3.21 17.87 16.46
CA ALA A 448 -3.97 16.66 16.15
C ALA A 448 -5.07 16.94 15.13
N GLY A 449 -5.37 15.96 14.29
CA GLY A 449 -6.38 16.11 13.23
C GLY A 449 -6.36 14.99 12.21
N LEU A 450 -6.86 15.27 11.02
CA LEU A 450 -6.76 14.42 9.84
C LEU A 450 -5.51 14.78 9.02
N VAL A 451 -4.87 13.74 8.50
CA VAL A 451 -3.80 13.88 7.50
C VAL A 451 -4.19 13.11 6.25
N ALA A 452 -4.03 13.76 5.08
CA ALA A 452 -3.98 13.11 3.79
C ALA A 452 -2.51 13.05 3.36
N MET A 453 -1.91 11.86 3.38
CA MET A 453 -0.47 11.65 3.25
C MET A 453 -0.14 10.76 2.07
N GLN A 454 0.69 11.24 1.14
CA GLN A 454 1.31 10.41 0.12
C GLN A 454 2.73 9.97 0.55
N SER A 455 3.50 10.88 1.14
CA SER A 455 4.86 10.57 1.61
C SER A 455 5.23 11.36 2.85
N ASP A 456 6.39 11.06 3.43
CA ASP A 456 6.99 11.80 4.55
C ASP A 456 7.17 13.29 4.25
N ARG A 457 7.15 13.68 2.97
CA ARG A 457 7.41 15.04 2.50
C ARG A 457 6.24 15.68 1.77
N ASN A 458 5.16 14.93 1.49
CA ASN A 458 4.00 15.40 0.74
C ASN A 458 2.71 14.97 1.45
N TYR A 459 2.13 15.88 2.22
CA TYR A 459 0.88 15.64 2.96
C TYR A 459 0.12 16.93 3.26
N LEU A 460 -1.18 16.79 3.52
CA LEU A 460 -2.04 17.83 4.06
C LEU A 460 -2.35 17.49 5.53
N PHE A 461 -2.18 18.44 6.42
CA PHE A 461 -2.64 18.36 7.81
C PHE A 461 -3.82 19.30 8.01
N PHE A 462 -4.92 18.77 8.52
CA PHE A 462 -6.12 19.52 8.86
C PHE A 462 -6.58 19.19 10.29
N GLY A 463 -6.47 20.14 11.21
CA GLY A 463 -6.80 19.87 12.61
C GLY A 463 -6.47 21.03 13.53
N VAL A 464 -6.59 20.76 14.84
CA VAL A 464 -6.26 21.70 15.89
C VAL A 464 -4.74 21.70 16.13
N SER A 465 -4.17 22.89 16.19
CA SER A 465 -2.75 23.11 16.49
C SER A 465 -2.57 24.31 17.43
N ARG A 466 -1.46 24.34 18.19
CA ARG A 466 -1.10 25.50 18.99
C ARG A 466 0.09 26.22 18.37
N THR A 467 -0.04 27.54 18.22
CA THR A 467 1.00 28.39 17.64
C THR A 467 0.97 29.75 18.32
N ALA A 468 2.12 30.24 18.79
CA ALA A 468 2.27 31.52 19.51
C ALA A 468 1.25 31.67 20.65
N GLY A 469 1.10 30.62 21.48
CA GLY A 469 0.21 30.59 22.62
C GLY A 469 -1.29 30.46 22.29
N LYS A 470 -1.67 30.34 21.02
CA LYS A 470 -3.09 30.28 20.60
C LYS A 470 -3.43 28.93 19.98
N SER A 471 -4.57 28.37 20.38
CA SER A 471 -5.13 27.17 19.75
C SER A 471 -5.91 27.57 18.50
N MET A 472 -5.52 26.97 17.36
CA MET A 472 -6.06 27.26 16.04
C MET A 472 -6.53 25.98 15.37
N LEU A 473 -7.62 26.05 14.62
CA LEU A 473 -7.98 25.04 13.63
C LEU A 473 -7.33 25.46 12.31
N SER A 474 -6.39 24.64 11.85
CA SER A 474 -5.48 25.01 10.77
C SER A 474 -5.43 23.93 9.67
N LEU A 475 -5.22 24.40 8.45
CA LEU A 475 -4.87 23.58 7.29
C LEU A 475 -3.47 23.94 6.82
N TYR A 476 -2.57 22.94 6.85
CA TYR A 476 -1.20 23.06 6.31
C TYR A 476 -1.01 22.10 5.14
N ALA A 477 -0.30 22.55 4.12
CA ALA A 477 0.29 21.69 3.10
C ALA A 477 1.78 21.59 3.35
N THR A 478 2.28 20.35 3.42
CA THR A 478 3.71 20.04 3.35
C THR A 478 4.00 19.53 1.96
N ASP A 479 4.73 20.30 1.17
CA ASP A 479 5.13 19.97 -0.20
C ASP A 479 6.66 19.93 -0.29
N GLN A 480 7.20 18.79 -0.70
CA GLN A 480 8.64 18.51 -0.71
C GLN A 480 9.31 18.84 0.65
N GLY A 481 8.59 18.59 1.75
CA GLY A 481 9.05 18.83 3.11
C GLY A 481 9.00 20.29 3.56
N LYS A 482 8.30 21.16 2.83
CA LYS A 482 8.12 22.58 3.20
C LYS A 482 6.68 22.84 3.61
N ASP A 483 6.51 23.23 4.87
CA ASP A 483 5.20 23.56 5.42
C ASP A 483 4.71 24.92 4.91
N ARG A 484 3.45 24.98 4.52
CA ARG A 484 2.74 26.19 4.13
C ARG A 484 1.36 26.21 4.77
N LEU A 485 1.08 27.25 5.56
CA LEU A 485 -0.27 27.49 6.07
C LEU A 485 -1.19 27.91 4.91
N ILE A 486 -2.30 27.20 4.74
CA ILE A 486 -3.33 27.53 3.72
C ILE A 486 -4.42 28.37 4.37
N ALA A 487 -4.96 27.93 5.48
CA ALA A 487 -6.04 28.62 6.20
C ALA A 487 -5.99 28.31 7.69
N SER A 488 -6.50 29.22 8.50
CA SER A 488 -6.58 29.05 9.95
C SER A 488 -7.69 29.92 10.55
N VAL A 489 -8.37 29.38 11.55
CA VAL A 489 -9.35 30.09 12.39
C VAL A 489 -9.09 29.74 13.87
N PRO A 490 -9.57 30.53 14.84
CA PRO A 490 -9.51 30.12 16.24
C PRO A 490 -10.12 28.72 16.43
N ALA A 491 -9.45 27.86 17.20
CA ALA A 491 -9.97 26.52 17.46
C ALA A 491 -11.32 26.59 18.19
N PRO A 492 -12.33 25.79 17.74
CA PRO A 492 -13.56 25.70 18.49
C PRO A 492 -13.33 25.02 19.85
N THR A 493 -14.15 25.36 20.83
CA THR A 493 -14.16 24.68 22.12
C THR A 493 -14.94 23.36 22.03
N GLY A 494 -14.42 22.30 22.65
CA GLY A 494 -15.05 20.97 22.67
C GLY A 494 -14.82 20.15 21.41
N PRO A 495 -15.65 19.12 21.17
CA PRO A 495 -15.51 18.23 20.03
C PRO A 495 -15.67 18.96 18.70
N VAL A 496 -14.85 18.60 17.71
CA VAL A 496 -14.93 19.12 16.34
C VAL A 496 -14.94 17.96 15.35
N THR A 497 -15.89 17.98 14.42
CA THR A 497 -15.89 17.06 13.30
C THR A 497 -15.12 17.69 12.14
N LEU A 498 -14.09 17.01 11.68
CA LEU A 498 -13.25 17.40 10.55
C LEU A 498 -13.71 16.64 9.31
N THR A 499 -13.88 17.32 8.18
CA THR A 499 -14.31 16.73 6.91
C THR A 499 -13.39 17.15 5.78
N ILE A 500 -12.87 16.17 5.02
CA ILE A 500 -12.13 16.34 3.77
C ILE A 500 -13.01 15.83 2.65
N ARG A 501 -13.26 16.67 1.63
CA ARG A 501 -13.96 16.27 0.39
C ARG A 501 -12.97 16.36 -0.76
N ALA A 502 -12.56 15.19 -1.28
CA ALA A 502 -11.72 15.07 -2.46
C ALA A 502 -12.60 15.03 -3.72
N MET A 503 -12.19 15.72 -4.76
CA MET A 503 -12.81 15.70 -6.08
C MET A 503 -11.70 15.83 -7.14
N GLY A 504 -11.20 14.69 -7.60
CA GLY A 504 -10.06 14.62 -8.51
C GLY A 504 -8.82 15.29 -7.91
N ASP A 505 -8.36 16.36 -8.54
CA ASP A 505 -7.18 17.14 -8.13
C ASP A 505 -7.45 18.17 -7.03
N ARG A 506 -8.72 18.36 -6.61
CA ARG A 506 -9.14 19.40 -5.65
C ARG A 506 -9.67 18.82 -4.36
N MET A 507 -9.35 19.49 -3.26
CA MET A 507 -9.89 19.14 -1.94
C MET A 507 -10.54 20.35 -1.27
N THR A 508 -11.66 20.07 -0.56
CA THR A 508 -12.35 21.02 0.30
C THR A 508 -12.25 20.55 1.75
N PHE A 509 -11.99 21.48 2.66
CA PHE A 509 -11.83 21.23 4.09
C PHE A 509 -12.93 21.96 4.86
N ALA A 510 -13.73 21.20 5.59
CA ALA A 510 -14.81 21.73 6.41
C ALA A 510 -14.74 21.19 7.84
N TYR A 511 -15.30 21.90 8.78
CA TYR A 511 -15.42 21.48 10.17
C TYR A 511 -16.81 21.76 10.70
N ALA A 512 -17.27 20.91 11.61
CA ALA A 512 -18.56 21.09 12.26
C ALA A 512 -18.42 21.07 13.79
N THR A 513 -19.24 21.90 14.42
CA THR A 513 -19.45 21.96 15.87
C THR A 513 -20.94 21.87 16.15
N THR A 514 -21.35 22.07 17.40
CA THR A 514 -22.78 22.21 17.78
C THR A 514 -23.47 23.36 17.03
N ASN A 515 -22.70 24.32 16.48
CA ASN A 515 -23.22 25.47 15.72
C ASN A 515 -23.33 25.21 14.19
N GLY A 516 -23.19 23.97 13.77
CA GLY A 516 -23.24 23.56 12.36
C GLY A 516 -21.89 23.47 11.65
N GLU A 517 -21.95 23.13 10.35
CA GLU A 517 -20.74 22.99 9.51
C GLU A 517 -20.30 24.35 8.97
N ARG A 518 -18.98 24.53 8.86
CA ARG A 518 -18.32 25.67 8.22
C ARG A 518 -17.18 25.19 7.33
N THR A 519 -17.01 25.81 6.19
CA THR A 519 -15.89 25.55 5.30
C THR A 519 -14.68 26.37 5.76
N LEU A 520 -13.52 25.72 5.90
CA LEU A 520 -12.24 26.37 6.19
C LEU A 520 -11.51 26.78 4.90
N ALA A 521 -11.47 25.87 3.93
CA ALA A 521 -10.83 26.12 2.63
C ALA A 521 -11.51 25.30 1.53
N THR A 522 -11.58 25.88 0.34
CA THR A 522 -12.09 25.22 -0.88
C THR A 522 -11.03 25.22 -1.95
N ASP A 523 -11.18 24.37 -2.95
CA ASP A 523 -10.37 24.35 -4.17
C ASP A 523 -8.85 24.21 -3.91
N VAL A 524 -8.49 23.49 -2.86
CA VAL A 524 -7.08 23.24 -2.51
C VAL A 524 -6.49 22.26 -3.50
N ASP A 525 -5.42 22.66 -4.20
CA ASP A 525 -4.71 21.81 -5.15
C ASP A 525 -4.04 20.64 -4.43
N ALA A 526 -4.45 19.41 -4.75
CA ALA A 526 -3.96 18.17 -4.19
C ALA A 526 -3.04 17.38 -5.13
N ARG A 527 -2.67 17.92 -6.30
CA ARG A 527 -1.80 17.23 -7.28
C ARG A 527 -0.42 16.91 -6.73
N PHE A 528 0.07 17.66 -5.75
CA PHE A 528 1.33 17.37 -5.08
C PHE A 528 1.30 16.07 -4.23
N LEU A 529 0.11 15.47 -3.99
CA LEU A 529 -0.08 14.15 -3.41
C LEU A 529 -0.06 13.03 -4.47
N SER A 530 0.11 13.35 -5.74
CA SER A 530 0.26 12.36 -6.80
C SER A 530 1.70 11.87 -6.89
N THR A 531 1.89 10.60 -7.23
CA THR A 531 3.22 10.02 -7.53
C THR A 531 4.00 10.85 -8.54
N LYS A 532 3.34 11.45 -9.54
CA LYS A 532 3.98 12.34 -10.52
C LYS A 532 4.71 13.53 -9.88
N ALA A 533 4.19 14.09 -8.80
CA ALA A 533 4.78 15.23 -8.11
C ALA A 533 5.64 14.80 -6.91
N ALA A 534 5.14 13.89 -6.10
CA ALA A 534 5.79 13.43 -4.88
C ALA A 534 6.87 12.38 -5.11
N GLY A 535 6.82 11.69 -6.26
CA GLY A 535 7.65 10.52 -6.54
C GLY A 535 7.21 9.28 -5.77
N GLY A 536 8.05 8.25 -5.78
CA GLY A 536 7.81 7.01 -5.04
C GLY A 536 6.76 6.10 -5.69
N PHE A 537 6.16 5.20 -4.88
CA PHE A 537 5.36 4.09 -5.38
C PHE A 537 4.02 3.91 -4.66
N VAL A 538 3.71 4.77 -3.67
CA VAL A 538 2.54 4.67 -2.81
C VAL A 538 1.40 5.59 -3.24
N GLY A 539 0.20 5.32 -2.75
CA GLY A 539 -0.95 6.21 -2.87
C GLY A 539 -1.24 6.93 -1.56
N THR A 540 -2.19 7.87 -1.61
CA THR A 540 -2.60 8.65 -0.45
C THR A 540 -3.29 7.78 0.60
N LEU A 541 -2.83 7.89 1.84
CA LEU A 541 -3.54 7.45 3.04
C LEU A 541 -4.22 8.64 3.70
N VAL A 542 -5.43 8.44 4.23
CA VAL A 542 -6.14 9.48 5.00
C VAL A 542 -6.54 8.91 6.36
N GLY A 543 -6.24 9.67 7.41
CA GLY A 543 -6.59 9.23 8.76
C GLY A 543 -6.14 10.14 9.89
N PRO A 544 -6.48 9.78 11.13
CA PRO A 544 -6.06 10.47 12.35
C PRO A 544 -4.54 10.54 12.53
N TYR A 545 -4.09 11.69 12.96
CA TYR A 545 -2.69 11.99 13.26
C TYR A 545 -2.59 12.87 14.51
N ALA A 546 -1.56 12.66 15.30
CA ALA A 546 -1.18 13.54 16.40
C ALA A 546 0.34 13.67 16.53
N TRP A 547 0.77 14.84 16.95
CA TRP A 547 2.10 15.11 17.49
C TRP A 547 1.96 16.12 18.61
N TYR A 548 2.36 15.74 19.82
CA TYR A 548 2.26 16.57 21.01
C TYR A 548 3.31 16.13 22.04
N ARG A 549 3.62 17.01 22.98
CA ARG A 549 4.65 16.82 24.04
C ARG A 549 4.07 16.37 25.36
#